data_6d8f5c8bd4261cdbc51d1796f5a34e2b
#
_entry.id   6d8f5c8bd4261cdbc51d1796f5a34e2b
#
_cell.length_a   1.000
_cell.length_b   1.000
_cell.length_c   1.000
_cell.angle_alpha   90.00
_cell.angle_beta   90.00
_cell.angle_gamma   90.00
#
_symmetry.space_group_name_H-M   'P 1'
#
loop_
_entity.id
_entity.type
_entity.pdbx_description
1 polymer ?
#
loop_
_entity_poly.entity_id
_entity_poly.type
_entity_poly.pdbx_seq_one_letter_code
_entity_poly.pdbx_strand_id
1 'polypeptide(L)'
;VNASARFNRLGWGFAHRDKPHGLLAAGLENGEVGVWDVGMLMDPSTASHSQILRNTVHKGSVRGLSFNQPQPNLIATGSVNAEIFVWDLKSPTKPYTPGSRSQHLDEISSLAWNGQVPYVLATASTNGSTTVWDLRHKREIAVLRNSAAGASMSSARSISSLAWHPLSPTRIATATEDDMNPGIVLWDLRNSRAPEAILSGHEQGVLGLSWCRQDENLMLSCGKDSRTLCWNP
;
A
#
# COMPACT_ATOMS: atom_id res chain seq x y z
N VAL A 1 -21.03 -0.57 -11.50
CA VAL A 1 -20.20 0.65 -11.52
C VAL A 1 -19.66 0.84 -12.92
N ASN A 2 -20.00 1.95 -13.58
CA ASN A 2 -19.39 2.32 -14.86
C ASN A 2 -18.07 3.02 -14.57
N ALA A 3 -16.95 2.34 -14.84
CA ALA A 3 -15.62 2.91 -14.71
C ALA A 3 -15.18 3.57 -16.03
N SER A 4 -14.43 4.67 -15.92
CA SER A 4 -13.88 5.39 -17.08
C SER A 4 -12.65 4.70 -17.67
N ALA A 5 -12.00 3.82 -16.89
CA ALA A 5 -10.80 3.07 -17.25
C ALA A 5 -10.70 1.76 -16.44
N ARG A 6 -9.66 1.00 -16.72
CA ARG A 6 -9.37 -0.28 -16.04
C ARG A 6 -9.02 -0.04 -14.57
N PHE A 7 -9.56 -0.89 -13.70
CA PHE A 7 -9.19 -0.95 -12.29
C PHE A 7 -7.80 -1.60 -12.12
N ASN A 8 -6.91 -0.92 -11.43
CA ASN A 8 -5.59 -1.46 -11.07
C ASN A 8 -5.56 -1.97 -9.62
N ARG A 9 -6.22 -1.25 -8.72
CA ARG A 9 -6.24 -1.59 -7.31
C ARG A 9 -7.63 -1.38 -6.74
N LEU A 10 -8.07 -2.34 -5.94
CA LEU A 10 -9.29 -2.24 -5.15
C LEU A 10 -8.91 -2.35 -3.67
N GLY A 11 -9.62 -1.63 -2.84
CA GLY A 11 -9.51 -1.70 -1.39
C GLY A 11 -10.87 -1.63 -0.74
N TRP A 12 -11.06 -2.45 0.29
CA TRP A 12 -12.27 -2.43 1.10
C TRP A 12 -12.00 -1.70 2.41
N GLY A 13 -12.77 -0.65 2.69
CA GLY A 13 -12.71 0.10 3.93
C GLY A 13 -13.48 -0.61 5.05
N PHE A 14 -13.14 -0.21 6.28
CA PHE A 14 -13.73 -0.83 7.46
C PHE A 14 -15.18 -0.41 7.66
N ALA A 15 -16.01 -1.36 8.11
CA ALA A 15 -17.38 -1.09 8.50
C ALA A 15 -17.42 -0.24 9.79
N HIS A 16 -18.35 0.69 9.87
CA HIS A 16 -18.66 1.46 11.08
C HIS A 16 -20.16 1.76 11.13
N ARG A 17 -20.64 2.43 12.21
CA ARG A 17 -22.09 2.63 12.45
C ARG A 17 -22.85 3.21 11.26
N ASP A 18 -22.28 4.23 10.60
CA ASP A 18 -22.95 4.91 9.48
C ASP A 18 -22.76 4.18 8.15
N LYS A 19 -21.82 3.24 8.07
CA LYS A 19 -21.45 2.47 6.87
C LYS A 19 -21.24 1.00 7.23
N PRO A 20 -22.30 0.24 7.54
CA PRO A 20 -22.20 -1.12 8.06
C PRO A 20 -21.57 -2.10 7.07
N HIS A 21 -21.69 -1.84 5.77
CA HIS A 21 -21.08 -2.63 4.70
C HIS A 21 -19.67 -2.14 4.31
N GLY A 22 -19.19 -1.05 4.94
CA GLY A 22 -17.92 -0.42 4.62
C GLY A 22 -17.95 0.40 3.33
N LEU A 23 -16.77 0.75 2.86
CA LEU A 23 -16.54 1.52 1.64
C LEU A 23 -15.69 0.71 0.66
N LEU A 24 -15.99 0.80 -0.63
CA LEU A 24 -15.15 0.26 -1.69
C LEU A 24 -14.38 1.43 -2.33
N ALA A 25 -13.07 1.31 -2.41
CA ALA A 25 -12.23 2.26 -3.12
C ALA A 25 -11.50 1.60 -4.28
N ALA A 26 -11.29 2.37 -5.35
CA ALA A 26 -10.56 1.92 -6.52
C ALA A 26 -9.57 2.97 -7.01
N GLY A 27 -8.41 2.50 -7.45
CA GLY A 27 -7.46 3.26 -8.24
C GLY A 27 -7.46 2.75 -9.67
N LEU A 28 -7.57 3.65 -10.65
CA LEU A 28 -7.72 3.34 -12.06
C LEU A 28 -6.43 3.64 -12.84
N GLU A 29 -6.36 3.07 -14.05
CA GLU A 29 -5.23 3.22 -14.98
C GLU A 29 -5.04 4.67 -15.45
N ASN A 30 -6.12 5.43 -15.58
CA ASN A 30 -6.11 6.83 -16.02
C ASN A 30 -5.84 7.85 -14.90
N GLY A 31 -5.47 7.40 -13.68
CA GLY A 31 -5.24 8.28 -12.54
C GLY A 31 -6.51 8.63 -11.73
N GLU A 32 -7.65 8.11 -12.12
CA GLU A 32 -8.88 8.31 -11.37
C GLU A 32 -8.87 7.50 -10.06
N VAL A 33 -9.36 8.13 -8.99
CA VAL A 33 -9.66 7.50 -7.70
C VAL A 33 -11.16 7.59 -7.48
N GLY A 34 -11.80 6.45 -7.25
CA GLY A 34 -13.21 6.35 -6.92
C GLY A 34 -13.43 5.72 -5.55
N VAL A 35 -14.42 6.20 -4.81
CA VAL A 35 -14.87 5.60 -3.55
C VAL A 35 -16.40 5.50 -3.55
N TRP A 36 -16.92 4.35 -3.18
CA TRP A 36 -18.33 4.04 -3.16
C TRP A 36 -18.79 3.53 -1.79
N ASP A 37 -20.00 3.88 -1.41
CA ASP A 37 -20.73 3.28 -0.32
C ASP A 37 -21.27 1.92 -0.77
N VAL A 38 -20.83 0.85 -0.13
CA VAL A 38 -21.21 -0.51 -0.51
C VAL A 38 -22.68 -0.78 -0.21
N GLY A 39 -23.22 -0.26 0.89
CA GLY A 39 -24.64 -0.41 1.21
C GLY A 39 -25.54 0.18 0.14
N MET A 40 -25.23 1.40 -0.30
CA MET A 40 -25.97 2.05 -1.40
C MET A 40 -25.73 1.37 -2.75
N LEU A 41 -24.54 0.81 -2.98
CA LEU A 41 -24.20 0.12 -4.22
C LEU A 41 -24.98 -1.18 -4.40
N MET A 42 -25.30 -1.86 -3.30
CA MET A 42 -26.06 -3.13 -3.30
C MET A 42 -27.55 -2.94 -3.54
N ASP A 43 -28.09 -1.76 -3.29
CA ASP A 43 -29.50 -1.45 -3.52
C ASP A 43 -29.66 -0.80 -4.90
N PRO A 44 -30.38 -1.42 -5.85
CA PRO A 44 -30.61 -0.88 -7.20
C PRO A 44 -31.21 0.53 -7.21
N SER A 45 -32.00 0.89 -6.19
CA SER A 45 -32.67 2.20 -6.10
C SER A 45 -31.71 3.34 -5.74
N THR A 46 -30.62 3.03 -5.01
CA THR A 46 -29.63 4.00 -4.52
C THR A 46 -28.26 3.88 -5.19
N ALA A 47 -28.04 2.85 -5.99
CA ALA A 47 -26.76 2.53 -6.61
C ALA A 47 -26.15 3.69 -7.43
N SER A 48 -26.99 4.51 -8.09
CA SER A 48 -26.56 5.69 -8.84
C SER A 48 -25.94 6.80 -7.97
N HIS A 49 -26.27 6.83 -6.69
CA HIS A 49 -25.80 7.81 -5.70
C HIS A 49 -24.76 7.24 -4.75
N SER A 50 -24.30 6.00 -4.98
CA SER A 50 -23.33 5.31 -4.11
C SER A 50 -21.92 5.91 -4.15
N GLN A 51 -21.59 6.70 -5.17
CA GLN A 51 -20.24 7.26 -5.34
C GLN A 51 -20.03 8.48 -4.44
N ILE A 52 -19.11 8.33 -3.47
CA ILE A 52 -18.75 9.36 -2.47
C ILE A 52 -17.63 10.27 -2.99
N LEU A 53 -16.64 9.67 -3.69
CA LEU A 53 -15.49 10.37 -4.24
C LEU A 53 -15.28 9.92 -5.68
N ARG A 54 -15.03 10.91 -6.54
CA ARG A 54 -14.46 10.74 -7.88
C ARG A 54 -13.49 11.87 -8.15
N ASN A 55 -12.22 11.54 -8.37
CA ASN A 55 -11.20 12.55 -8.60
C ASN A 55 -10.10 12.01 -9.52
N THR A 56 -9.54 12.88 -10.36
CA THR A 56 -8.50 12.58 -11.34
C THR A 56 -7.25 13.42 -11.10
N VAL A 57 -6.87 13.63 -9.83
CA VAL A 57 -5.70 14.45 -9.48
C VAL A 57 -4.37 13.77 -9.82
N HIS A 58 -4.34 12.44 -9.78
CA HIS A 58 -3.15 11.70 -10.23
C HIS A 58 -2.97 11.83 -11.74
N LYS A 59 -1.75 12.12 -12.15
CA LYS A 59 -1.36 12.23 -13.57
C LYS A 59 -1.03 10.89 -14.22
N GLY A 60 -0.94 9.84 -13.42
CA GLY A 60 -0.62 8.49 -13.88
C GLY A 60 -1.41 7.42 -13.16
N SER A 61 -1.25 6.20 -13.63
CA SER A 61 -1.94 5.01 -13.15
C SER A 61 -1.82 4.84 -11.63
N VAL A 62 -2.94 4.67 -10.93
CA VAL A 62 -2.97 4.47 -9.48
C VAL A 62 -2.79 3.00 -9.17
N ARG A 63 -1.65 2.64 -8.55
CA ARG A 63 -1.31 1.26 -8.19
C ARG A 63 -1.34 0.99 -6.70
N GLY A 64 -1.10 2.02 -5.90
CA GLY A 64 -1.16 1.94 -4.44
C GLY A 64 -2.49 2.47 -3.92
N LEU A 65 -3.13 1.73 -3.00
CA LEU A 65 -4.36 2.15 -2.34
C LEU A 65 -4.48 1.45 -0.99
N SER A 66 -4.74 2.21 0.07
CA SER A 66 -4.92 1.67 1.41
C SER A 66 -5.84 2.54 2.26
N PHE A 67 -6.77 1.93 2.98
CA PHE A 67 -7.55 2.57 4.03
C PHE A 67 -6.77 2.60 5.33
N ASN A 68 -6.90 3.70 6.08
CA ASN A 68 -6.34 3.83 7.42
C ASN A 68 -7.24 3.09 8.42
N GLN A 69 -6.72 2.05 9.08
CA GLN A 69 -7.50 1.25 10.02
C GLN A 69 -7.87 2.02 11.28
N PRO A 70 -6.93 2.71 11.98
CA PRO A 70 -7.26 3.51 13.16
C PRO A 70 -8.12 4.76 12.85
N GLN A 71 -8.08 5.28 11.64
CA GLN A 71 -8.88 6.44 11.18
C GLN A 71 -9.59 6.10 9.87
N PRO A 72 -10.76 5.43 9.92
CA PRO A 72 -11.44 4.88 8.73
C PRO A 72 -11.88 5.92 7.68
N ASN A 73 -11.88 7.20 8.04
CA ASN A 73 -12.14 8.29 7.10
C ASN A 73 -10.94 8.66 6.22
N LEU A 74 -9.75 8.11 6.49
CA LEU A 74 -8.57 8.40 5.70
C LEU A 74 -8.27 7.26 4.72
N ILE A 75 -7.94 7.64 3.49
CA ILE A 75 -7.45 6.75 2.45
C ILE A 75 -6.18 7.35 1.83
N ALA A 76 -5.21 6.52 1.53
CA ALA A 76 -4.01 6.92 0.80
C ALA A 76 -3.99 6.26 -0.57
N THR A 77 -3.54 7.00 -1.58
CA THR A 77 -3.36 6.54 -2.96
C THR A 77 -1.99 6.93 -3.48
N GLY A 78 -1.41 6.07 -4.33
CA GLY A 78 -0.10 6.29 -4.95
C GLY A 78 -0.12 5.91 -6.43
N SER A 79 0.58 6.71 -7.24
CA SER A 79 0.62 6.53 -8.70
C SER A 79 2.02 6.28 -9.24
N VAL A 80 2.09 5.87 -10.50
CA VAL A 80 3.34 5.64 -11.24
C VAL A 80 4.17 6.92 -11.45
N ASN A 81 3.61 8.11 -11.21
CA ASN A 81 4.35 9.38 -11.30
C ASN A 81 4.96 9.81 -9.96
N ALA A 82 5.18 8.87 -9.03
CA ALA A 82 5.68 9.15 -7.68
C ALA A 82 4.77 10.12 -6.88
N GLU A 83 3.49 10.17 -7.20
CA GLU A 83 2.51 11.00 -6.52
C GLU A 83 1.83 10.19 -5.42
N ILE A 84 1.76 10.77 -4.23
CA ILE A 84 1.07 10.19 -3.08
C ILE A 84 0.07 11.22 -2.58
N PHE A 85 -1.20 10.82 -2.49
CA PHE A 85 -2.25 11.65 -1.92
C PHE A 85 -2.96 10.94 -0.78
N VAL A 86 -3.29 11.73 0.24
CA VAL A 86 -4.12 11.31 1.37
C VAL A 86 -5.44 12.08 1.29
N TRP A 87 -6.52 11.33 1.39
CA TRP A 87 -7.89 11.82 1.27
C TRP A 87 -8.58 11.72 2.63
N ASP A 88 -9.23 12.80 3.06
CA ASP A 88 -10.19 12.74 4.16
C ASP A 88 -11.61 12.61 3.56
N LEU A 89 -12.23 11.48 3.73
CA LEU A 89 -13.57 11.20 3.20
C LEU A 89 -14.67 12.03 3.84
N LYS A 90 -14.38 12.73 4.94
CA LYS A 90 -15.29 13.75 5.51
C LYS A 90 -15.26 15.06 4.71
N SER A 91 -14.14 15.33 4.01
CA SER A 91 -13.91 16.49 3.17
C SER A 91 -13.11 16.11 1.92
N PRO A 92 -13.69 15.32 0.99
CA PRO A 92 -12.93 14.62 -0.06
C PRO A 92 -12.44 15.52 -1.20
N THR A 93 -12.75 16.80 -1.20
CA THR A 93 -12.47 17.72 -2.32
C THR A 93 -10.99 18.12 -2.43
N LYS A 94 -10.23 18.05 -1.35
CA LYS A 94 -8.82 18.51 -1.30
C LYS A 94 -7.92 17.45 -0.68
N PRO A 95 -7.33 16.56 -1.49
CA PRO A 95 -6.30 15.66 -1.00
C PRO A 95 -5.03 16.44 -0.62
N TYR A 96 -4.24 15.87 0.30
CA TYR A 96 -2.96 16.41 0.70
C TYR A 96 -1.84 15.39 0.53
N THR A 97 -0.61 15.85 0.39
CA THR A 97 0.57 14.99 0.29
C THR A 97 1.12 14.65 1.68
N PRO A 98 1.72 13.47 1.88
CA PRO A 98 2.28 13.07 3.18
C PRO A 98 3.47 13.92 3.63
N GLY A 99 4.07 14.68 2.71
CA GLY A 99 5.20 15.54 2.97
C GLY A 99 5.72 16.18 1.67
N SER A 100 6.89 16.80 1.74
CA SER A 100 7.63 17.23 0.54
C SER A 100 8.03 16.00 -0.27
N ARG A 101 8.15 16.16 -1.60
CA ARG A 101 8.54 15.04 -2.47
C ARG A 101 9.92 14.51 -2.06
N SER A 102 9.97 13.25 -1.68
CA SER A 102 11.22 12.57 -1.36
C SER A 102 12.02 12.31 -2.64
N GLN A 103 13.35 12.45 -2.56
CA GLN A 103 14.26 12.06 -3.64
C GLN A 103 14.34 10.54 -3.85
N HIS A 104 13.80 9.78 -2.89
CA HIS A 104 13.81 8.32 -2.91
C HIS A 104 12.56 7.73 -3.56
N LEU A 105 11.58 8.57 -3.92
CA LEU A 105 10.37 8.11 -4.60
C LEU A 105 10.58 7.97 -6.10
N ASP A 106 10.03 6.88 -6.60
CA ASP A 106 9.81 6.59 -8.00
C ASP A 106 8.37 6.12 -8.17
N GLU A 107 8.04 5.40 -9.24
CA GLU A 107 6.71 4.82 -9.42
C GLU A 107 6.27 4.06 -8.17
N ILE A 108 5.12 4.44 -7.62
CA ILE A 108 4.55 3.77 -6.45
C ILE A 108 3.90 2.46 -6.89
N SER A 109 4.46 1.34 -6.45
CA SER A 109 3.94 0.01 -6.72
C SER A 109 2.92 -0.44 -5.66
N SER A 110 3.16 -0.07 -4.40
CA SER A 110 2.30 -0.44 -3.28
C SER A 110 2.38 0.60 -2.16
N LEU A 111 1.35 0.68 -1.34
CA LEU A 111 1.37 1.46 -0.11
C LEU A 111 0.47 0.83 0.95
N ALA A 112 0.80 1.06 2.22
CA ALA A 112 -0.02 0.62 3.34
C ALA A 112 0.11 1.55 4.55
N TRP A 113 -1.03 1.80 5.20
CA TRP A 113 -1.08 2.44 6.49
C TRP A 113 -0.61 1.49 7.58
N ASN A 114 0.08 2.03 8.58
CA ASN A 114 0.35 1.31 9.81
C ASN A 114 -0.97 1.00 10.53
N GLY A 115 -1.16 -0.25 10.95
CA GLY A 115 -2.40 -0.69 11.58
C GLY A 115 -2.57 -0.22 13.03
N GLN A 116 -1.49 0.23 13.68
CA GLN A 116 -1.48 0.67 15.08
C GLN A 116 -1.33 2.18 15.21
N VAL A 117 -0.58 2.82 14.30
CA VAL A 117 -0.22 4.23 14.37
C VAL A 117 -0.88 5.00 13.23
N PRO A 118 -1.91 5.83 13.52
CA PRO A 118 -2.80 6.40 12.48
C PRO A 118 -2.14 7.40 11.53
N TYR A 119 -0.97 7.92 11.89
CA TYR A 119 -0.25 8.92 11.10
C TYR A 119 1.00 8.38 10.40
N VAL A 120 1.21 7.06 10.42
CA VAL A 120 2.33 6.41 9.74
C VAL A 120 1.86 5.70 8.49
N LEU A 121 2.47 6.05 7.35
CA LEU A 121 2.22 5.48 6.03
C LEU A 121 3.54 4.95 5.47
N ALA A 122 3.52 3.78 4.84
CA ALA A 122 4.65 3.29 4.05
C ALA A 122 4.29 3.24 2.56
N THR A 123 5.24 3.60 1.72
CA THR A 123 5.11 3.57 0.25
C THR A 123 6.29 2.83 -0.35
N ALA A 124 6.02 1.85 -1.19
CA ALA A 124 7.00 1.07 -1.92
C ALA A 124 7.09 1.54 -3.37
N SER A 125 8.30 1.57 -3.90
CA SER A 125 8.60 2.05 -5.24
C SER A 125 9.28 0.98 -6.11
N THR A 126 9.17 1.14 -7.41
CA THR A 126 9.81 0.25 -8.40
C THR A 126 11.33 0.36 -8.39
N ASN A 127 11.90 1.42 -7.80
CA ASN A 127 13.35 1.56 -7.60
C ASN A 127 13.89 0.77 -6.39
N GLY A 128 13.10 -0.11 -5.77
CA GLY A 128 13.52 -0.95 -4.64
C GLY A 128 13.58 -0.24 -3.30
N SER A 129 13.06 0.97 -3.19
CA SER A 129 12.99 1.69 -1.91
C SER A 129 11.58 1.62 -1.31
N THR A 130 11.52 1.55 0.01
CA THR A 130 10.30 1.77 0.77
C THR A 130 10.50 2.99 1.67
N THR A 131 9.67 4.01 1.47
CA THR A 131 9.70 5.24 2.26
C THR A 131 8.59 5.21 3.30
N VAL A 132 8.95 5.48 4.54
CA VAL A 132 8.01 5.58 5.66
C VAL A 132 7.82 7.03 6.04
N TRP A 133 6.56 7.46 6.17
CA TRP A 133 6.13 8.84 6.38
C TRP A 133 5.51 9.04 7.75
N ASP A 134 5.82 10.15 8.40
CA ASP A 134 5.03 10.71 9.52
C ASP A 134 4.20 11.90 9.03
N LEU A 135 2.89 11.71 8.93
CA LEU A 135 1.97 12.72 8.43
C LEU A 135 1.75 13.90 9.39
N ARG A 136 2.03 13.73 10.69
CA ARG A 136 1.96 14.85 11.68
C ARG A 136 3.01 15.88 11.37
N HIS A 137 4.22 15.42 11.06
CA HIS A 137 5.37 16.27 10.76
C HIS A 137 5.55 16.50 9.26
N LYS A 138 4.73 15.87 8.41
CA LYS A 138 4.77 15.94 6.94
C LYS A 138 6.17 15.69 6.38
N ARG A 139 6.82 14.63 6.86
CA ARG A 139 8.18 14.24 6.45
C ARG A 139 8.36 12.73 6.38
N GLU A 140 9.37 12.32 5.62
CA GLU A 140 9.89 10.97 5.70
C GLU A 140 10.64 10.75 7.01
N ILE A 141 10.50 9.57 7.61
CA ILE A 141 11.16 9.16 8.86
C ILE A 141 12.13 8.00 8.65
N ALA A 142 11.93 7.20 7.63
CA ALA A 142 12.85 6.12 7.27
C ALA A 142 12.76 5.82 5.77
N VAL A 143 13.90 5.40 5.20
CA VAL A 143 13.99 4.84 3.86
C VAL A 143 14.65 3.48 3.97
N LEU A 144 13.91 2.44 3.61
CA LEU A 144 14.35 1.04 3.67
C LEU A 144 14.81 0.64 2.27
N ARG A 145 16.06 0.16 2.18
CA ARG A 145 16.64 -0.37 0.94
C ARG A 145 17.42 -1.62 1.24
N ASN A 146 17.13 -2.68 0.52
CA ASN A 146 17.93 -3.89 0.60
C ASN A 146 19.21 -3.68 -0.22
N SER A 147 20.23 -3.06 0.42
CA SER A 147 21.57 -2.94 -0.12
C SER A 147 22.31 -4.24 0.16
N ALA A 148 22.08 -5.28 -0.62
CA ALA A 148 22.97 -6.44 -0.57
C ALA A 148 24.40 -5.95 -0.84
N ALA A 149 25.33 -6.25 0.07
CA ALA A 149 26.71 -5.82 -0.05
C ALA A 149 27.27 -6.24 -1.42
N GLY A 150 27.68 -5.27 -2.25
CA GLY A 150 28.21 -5.49 -3.59
C GLY A 150 27.25 -5.35 -4.77
N ALA A 151 25.96 -5.10 -4.56
CA ALA A 151 25.04 -4.80 -5.65
C ALA A 151 25.24 -3.35 -6.13
N SER A 152 25.55 -3.17 -7.42
CA SER A 152 25.58 -1.85 -8.03
C SER A 152 24.19 -1.20 -7.95
N MET A 153 24.10 0.13 -7.91
CA MET A 153 22.82 0.87 -7.91
C MET A 153 21.93 0.55 -9.12
N SER A 154 22.48 -0.12 -10.15
CA SER A 154 21.73 -0.53 -11.35
C SER A 154 20.86 -1.79 -11.17
N SER A 155 20.93 -2.47 -10.03
CA SER A 155 20.10 -3.64 -9.72
C SER A 155 19.00 -3.31 -8.69
N ALA A 156 18.41 -2.12 -8.79
CA ALA A 156 17.26 -1.74 -7.97
C ALA A 156 16.09 -2.72 -8.23
N ARG A 157 15.73 -3.46 -7.18
CA ARG A 157 14.70 -4.51 -7.27
C ARG A 157 13.34 -3.90 -6.99
N SER A 158 12.46 -3.90 -7.98
CA SER A 158 11.09 -3.42 -7.82
C SER A 158 10.40 -4.12 -6.64
N ILE A 159 9.80 -3.33 -5.75
CA ILE A 159 8.99 -3.85 -4.66
C ILE A 159 7.56 -3.99 -5.17
N SER A 160 7.03 -5.19 -5.12
CA SER A 160 5.67 -5.52 -5.56
C SER A 160 4.62 -5.28 -4.48
N SER A 161 4.96 -5.60 -3.25
CA SER A 161 4.03 -5.55 -2.13
C SER A 161 4.71 -5.19 -0.83
N LEU A 162 3.98 -4.56 0.07
CA LEU A 162 4.39 -4.30 1.44
C LEU A 162 3.23 -4.56 2.41
N ALA A 163 3.56 -5.00 3.61
CA ALA A 163 2.58 -5.26 4.65
C ALA A 163 3.15 -4.99 6.04
N TRP A 164 2.41 -4.20 6.85
CA TRP A 164 2.76 -3.98 8.24
C TRP A 164 2.42 -5.18 9.09
N HIS A 165 3.28 -5.44 10.07
CA HIS A 165 3.00 -6.44 11.11
C HIS A 165 1.76 -6.03 11.91
N PRO A 166 0.82 -6.96 12.21
CA PRO A 166 -0.46 -6.62 12.80
C PRO A 166 -0.37 -6.02 14.21
N LEU A 167 0.57 -6.45 15.05
CA LEU A 167 0.72 -6.00 16.44
C LEU A 167 1.97 -5.16 16.70
N SER A 168 3.00 -5.23 15.85
CA SER A 168 4.23 -4.45 16.01
C SER A 168 4.24 -3.23 15.07
N PRO A 169 4.13 -2.00 15.60
CA PRO A 169 4.06 -0.81 14.75
C PRO A 169 5.40 -0.46 14.07
N THR A 170 6.48 -1.12 14.45
CA THR A 170 7.82 -0.88 13.88
C THR A 170 8.23 -1.91 12.84
N ARG A 171 7.51 -3.03 12.72
CA ARG A 171 7.86 -4.11 11.79
C ARG A 171 7.06 -4.01 10.50
N ILE A 172 7.75 -4.15 9.37
CA ILE A 172 7.17 -4.14 8.02
C ILE A 172 7.86 -5.21 7.16
N ALA A 173 7.07 -5.91 6.36
CA ALA A 173 7.54 -6.83 5.34
C ALA A 173 7.44 -6.18 3.96
N THR A 174 8.45 -6.37 3.12
CA THR A 174 8.48 -5.95 1.72
C THR A 174 8.83 -7.14 0.82
N ALA A 175 8.17 -7.26 -0.33
CA ALA A 175 8.43 -8.32 -1.29
C ALA A 175 8.98 -7.76 -2.60
N THR A 176 9.90 -8.50 -3.23
CA THR A 176 10.50 -8.11 -4.51
C THR A 176 9.83 -8.85 -5.66
N GLU A 177 9.60 -8.14 -6.76
CA GLU A 177 9.06 -8.68 -8.01
C GLU A 177 10.15 -9.31 -8.91
N ASP A 178 11.40 -9.24 -8.49
CA ASP A 178 12.56 -9.70 -9.23
C ASP A 178 12.61 -11.24 -9.32
N ASP A 179 12.57 -11.78 -10.53
CA ASP A 179 12.58 -13.22 -10.78
C ASP A 179 13.97 -13.86 -10.54
N MET A 180 15.04 -13.07 -10.62
CA MET A 180 16.39 -13.56 -10.39
C MET A 180 16.75 -13.64 -8.90
N ASN A 181 16.11 -12.83 -8.08
CA ASN A 181 16.33 -12.77 -6.64
C ASN A 181 15.01 -12.53 -5.90
N PRO A 182 14.09 -13.48 -5.98
CA PRO A 182 12.82 -13.37 -5.29
C PRO A 182 13.06 -13.42 -3.78
N GLY A 183 12.38 -12.59 -3.03
CA GLY A 183 12.52 -12.60 -1.59
C GLY A 183 11.57 -11.66 -0.88
N ILE A 184 11.38 -11.97 0.39
CA ILE A 184 10.63 -11.14 1.32
C ILE A 184 11.62 -10.63 2.36
N VAL A 185 11.64 -9.34 2.56
CA VAL A 185 12.55 -8.69 3.49
C VAL A 185 11.74 -8.16 4.67
N LEU A 186 12.12 -8.56 5.87
CA LEU A 186 11.56 -8.06 7.11
C LEU A 186 12.43 -6.92 7.64
N TRP A 187 11.77 -5.86 8.08
CA TRP A 187 12.40 -4.66 8.60
C TRP A 187 11.86 -4.32 9.98
N ASP A 188 12.76 -3.85 10.85
CA ASP A 188 12.38 -3.14 12.07
C ASP A 188 12.82 -1.68 11.96
N LEU A 189 11.89 -0.74 12.05
CA LEU A 189 12.17 0.69 11.95
C LEU A 189 13.10 1.21 13.07
N ARG A 190 13.27 0.48 14.16
CA ARG A 190 14.26 0.78 15.20
C ARG A 190 15.69 0.63 14.67
N ASN A 191 15.88 -0.22 13.64
CA ASN A 191 17.12 -0.37 12.91
C ASN A 191 16.86 -0.40 11.39
N SER A 192 16.55 0.73 10.80
CA SER A 192 16.20 0.86 9.38
C SER A 192 17.39 0.72 8.41
N ARG A 193 18.62 0.57 8.93
CA ARG A 193 19.85 0.48 8.11
C ARG A 193 20.09 -0.90 7.54
N ALA A 194 19.54 -1.93 8.16
CA ALA A 194 19.70 -3.32 7.75
C ALA A 194 18.40 -4.10 7.91
N PRO A 195 18.13 -5.09 7.03
CA PRO A 195 17.03 -6.02 7.22
C PRO A 195 17.12 -6.76 8.56
N GLU A 196 15.99 -7.03 9.20
CA GLU A 196 15.88 -7.93 10.34
C GLU A 196 16.06 -9.37 9.89
N ALA A 197 15.40 -9.75 8.79
CA ALA A 197 15.51 -11.07 8.17
C ALA A 197 15.19 -11.02 6.67
N ILE A 198 15.65 -12.02 5.93
CA ILE A 198 15.32 -12.25 4.54
C ILE A 198 14.74 -13.66 4.42
N LEU A 199 13.51 -13.76 3.94
CA LEU A 199 12.82 -15.02 3.72
C LEU A 199 12.95 -15.42 2.25
N SER A 200 13.57 -16.57 2.02
CA SER A 200 13.78 -17.15 0.69
C SER A 200 13.00 -18.46 0.57
N GLY A 201 12.27 -18.65 -0.51
CA GLY A 201 11.46 -19.84 -0.74
C GLY A 201 10.66 -19.79 -2.04
N HIS A 202 10.38 -18.58 -2.56
CA HIS A 202 9.87 -18.40 -3.90
C HIS A 202 11.00 -18.58 -4.93
N GLU A 203 10.67 -19.17 -6.08
CA GLU A 203 11.60 -19.37 -7.20
C GLU A 203 11.52 -18.24 -8.24
N GLN A 204 10.47 -17.43 -8.18
CA GLN A 204 10.25 -16.25 -9.02
C GLN A 204 9.65 -15.12 -8.17
N GLY A 205 9.56 -13.92 -8.76
CA GLY A 205 9.12 -12.71 -8.08
C GLY A 205 7.85 -12.87 -7.25
N VAL A 206 7.84 -12.28 -6.08
CA VAL A 206 6.71 -12.29 -5.15
C VAL A 206 5.74 -11.20 -5.54
N LEU A 207 4.45 -11.52 -5.64
CA LEU A 207 3.40 -10.60 -6.10
C LEU A 207 2.61 -9.98 -4.96
N GLY A 208 2.43 -10.70 -3.87
CA GLY A 208 1.59 -10.23 -2.76
C GLY A 208 2.02 -10.78 -1.41
N LEU A 209 1.77 -9.97 -0.38
CA LEU A 209 1.97 -10.29 1.03
C LEU A 209 0.71 -10.00 1.83
N SER A 210 0.43 -10.83 2.82
CA SER A 210 -0.61 -10.58 3.80
C SER A 210 -0.25 -11.20 5.16
N TRP A 211 -0.30 -10.39 6.21
CA TRP A 211 -0.22 -10.88 7.58
C TRP A 211 -1.59 -11.36 8.05
N CYS A 212 -1.61 -12.43 8.84
CA CYS A 212 -2.79 -12.84 9.56
C CYS A 212 -3.07 -11.86 10.71
N ARG A 213 -4.31 -11.38 10.82
CA ARG A 213 -4.67 -10.42 11.88
C ARG A 213 -4.90 -11.09 13.22
N GLN A 214 -5.26 -12.39 13.21
CA GLN A 214 -5.52 -13.19 14.42
C GLN A 214 -4.26 -13.87 14.95
N ASP A 215 -3.26 -14.07 14.10
CA ASP A 215 -2.00 -14.70 14.46
C ASP A 215 -0.84 -13.86 13.92
N GLU A 216 -0.15 -13.18 14.83
CA GLU A 216 0.98 -12.30 14.49
C GLU A 216 2.19 -13.03 13.93
N ASN A 217 2.28 -14.35 14.15
CA ASN A 217 3.37 -15.19 13.66
C ASN A 217 3.07 -15.81 12.30
N LEU A 218 1.95 -15.43 11.67
CA LEU A 218 1.53 -16.01 10.41
C LEU A 218 1.47 -14.97 9.30
N MET A 219 2.26 -15.18 8.25
CA MET A 219 2.24 -14.39 7.03
C MET A 219 2.09 -15.28 5.81
N LEU A 220 1.33 -14.83 4.81
CA LEU A 220 1.19 -15.48 3.51
C LEU A 220 1.84 -14.64 2.43
N SER A 221 2.41 -15.31 1.45
CA SER A 221 2.89 -14.72 0.21
C SER A 221 2.43 -15.52 -1.01
N CYS A 222 2.26 -14.84 -2.14
CA CYS A 222 2.04 -15.49 -3.43
C CYS A 222 3.04 -14.97 -4.45
N GLY A 223 3.51 -15.83 -5.35
CA GLY A 223 4.54 -15.51 -6.32
C GLY A 223 4.19 -15.88 -7.76
N LYS A 224 5.03 -15.42 -8.69
CA LYS A 224 4.95 -15.74 -10.12
C LYS A 224 5.24 -17.22 -10.38
N ASP A 225 5.89 -17.91 -9.44
CA ASP A 225 6.15 -19.36 -9.44
C ASP A 225 4.90 -20.21 -9.22
N SER A 226 3.72 -19.59 -9.23
CA SER A 226 2.43 -20.23 -8.99
C SER A 226 2.30 -20.87 -7.59
N ARG A 227 3.09 -20.42 -6.63
CA ARG A 227 3.07 -20.90 -5.24
C ARG A 227 2.48 -19.85 -4.30
N THR A 228 1.82 -20.36 -3.28
CA THR A 228 1.47 -19.59 -2.08
C THR A 228 2.20 -20.23 -0.91
N LEU A 229 3.00 -19.44 -0.21
CA LEU A 229 3.80 -19.88 0.92
C LEU A 229 3.28 -19.28 2.23
N CYS A 230 3.34 -20.08 3.27
CA CYS A 230 3.00 -19.70 4.63
C CYS A 230 4.29 -19.58 5.45
N TRP A 231 4.47 -18.47 6.12
CA TRP A 231 5.66 -18.12 6.88
C TRP A 231 5.35 -17.95 8.35
N ASN A 232 6.29 -18.35 9.19
CA ASN A 232 6.36 -18.00 10.60
C ASN A 232 7.68 -17.23 10.81
N PRO A 233 7.69 -15.91 10.54
CA PRO A 233 8.89 -15.10 10.56
C PRO A 233 9.31 -14.65 11.96
#